data_52d7767ac8a3c3761c6064682317ac21
#
_entry.id   52d7767ac8a3c3761c6064682317ac21
#
_cell.length_a   1.000
_cell.length_b   1.000
_cell.length_c   1.000
_cell.angle_alpha   90.00
_cell.angle_beta   90.00
_cell.angle_gamma   90.00
#
_symmetry.space_group_name_H-M   'P 1'
#
loop_
_entity.id
_entity.type
_entity.pdbx_description
1 polymer ?
#
loop_
_entity_poly.entity_id
_entity_poly.type
_entity_poly.pdbx_seq_one_letter_code
_entity_poly.pdbx_strand_id
1 'polypeptide(L)'
;DVKNKINNLRQLVAKTSLIKTEINEPTLVNAPVSSSNKIFIVHGHNNEVKVSVARTIEKLGLEAIILHEQANSGKTIIEKFEEHSEVAFAIVLLTDDDLGKSKMEDNLNNRARQNVILELGYFIGKLTRKKVCPLYTPGVELPSDLLGLLYIEIDTEENWKFKLAKEIKASGINVDVNKIL
;
A
#
# COMPACT_ATOMS: atom_id res chain seq x y z
N ASP A 1 28.66 47.13 -17.81
CA ASP A 1 28.56 47.34 -19.25
C ASP A 1 27.59 46.29 -19.86
N VAL A 2 26.55 46.83 -20.52
CA VAL A 2 25.45 46.02 -21.07
C VAL A 2 25.95 45.06 -22.14
N LYS A 3 26.94 45.41 -22.92
CA LYS A 3 27.54 44.53 -23.95
C LYS A 3 28.17 43.25 -23.37
N ASN A 4 28.81 43.33 -22.20
CA ASN A 4 29.37 42.14 -21.54
C ASN A 4 28.30 41.24 -20.99
N LYS A 5 27.19 41.77 -20.51
CA LYS A 5 26.04 40.95 -20.06
C LYS A 5 25.38 40.21 -21.23
N ILE A 6 25.24 40.85 -22.39
CA ILE A 6 24.66 40.25 -23.59
C ILE A 6 25.57 39.10 -24.11
N ASN A 7 26.90 39.28 -24.12
CA ASN A 7 27.82 38.26 -24.51
C ASN A 7 27.81 37.04 -23.57
N ASN A 8 27.75 37.26 -22.26
CA ASN A 8 27.62 36.19 -21.29
C ASN A 8 26.29 35.39 -21.45
N LEU A 9 25.18 36.07 -21.72
CA LEU A 9 23.90 35.42 -22.00
C LEU A 9 23.94 34.58 -23.28
N ARG A 10 24.58 35.09 -24.34
CA ARG A 10 24.76 34.34 -25.59
C ARG A 10 25.63 33.07 -25.39
N GLN A 11 26.69 33.16 -24.57
CA GLN A 11 27.51 31.99 -24.22
C GLN A 11 26.74 30.97 -23.36
N LEU A 12 25.88 31.40 -22.46
CA LEU A 12 24.99 30.52 -21.67
C LEU A 12 23.96 29.81 -22.55
N VAL A 13 23.33 30.51 -23.49
CA VAL A 13 22.40 29.95 -24.45
C VAL A 13 23.09 28.92 -25.38
N ALA A 14 24.32 29.21 -25.83
CA ALA A 14 25.09 28.24 -26.63
C ALA A 14 25.48 26.98 -25.83
N LYS A 15 25.73 27.09 -24.53
CA LYS A 15 25.99 25.93 -23.65
C LYS A 15 24.75 25.11 -23.36
N THR A 16 23.56 25.72 -23.31
CA THR A 16 22.29 24.97 -23.15
C THR A 16 21.91 24.16 -24.36
N SER A 17 22.37 24.50 -25.57
CA SER A 17 22.17 23.66 -26.75
C SER A 17 23.00 22.37 -26.73
N LEU A 18 24.12 22.36 -25.99
CA LEU A 18 24.93 21.15 -25.78
C LEU A 18 24.34 20.18 -24.70
N ILE A 19 23.46 20.69 -23.86
CA ILE A 19 22.76 19.87 -22.83
C ILE A 19 21.50 19.22 -23.39
N LYS A 20 21.01 19.65 -24.57
CA LYS A 20 19.82 19.10 -25.23
C LYS A 20 20.01 17.79 -25.98
N THR A 21 21.24 17.27 -26.08
CA THR A 21 21.52 15.98 -26.68
C THR A 21 21.74 14.94 -25.60
N GLU A 22 20.70 14.49 -24.95
CA GLU A 22 20.49 13.21 -24.26
C GLU A 22 19.38 13.28 -23.19
N ILE A 23 18.31 14.03 -23.47
CA ILE A 23 17.05 13.67 -22.85
C ILE A 23 16.44 12.63 -23.79
N ASN A 24 16.90 11.39 -23.68
CA ASN A 24 16.05 10.27 -24.02
C ASN A 24 14.75 10.52 -23.26
N GLU A 25 13.66 10.76 -23.99
CA GLU A 25 12.34 10.66 -23.36
C GLU A 25 12.37 9.42 -22.50
N PRO A 26 11.95 9.49 -21.21
CA PRO A 26 11.84 8.26 -20.44
C PRO A 26 10.87 7.41 -21.25
N THR A 27 11.43 6.42 -21.96
CA THR A 27 10.64 5.30 -22.42
C THR A 27 9.88 4.91 -21.18
N LEU A 28 8.56 5.03 -21.20
CA LEU A 28 7.69 4.42 -20.22
C LEU A 28 8.06 2.95 -20.26
N VAL A 29 9.05 2.57 -19.49
CA VAL A 29 9.31 1.18 -19.17
C VAL A 29 8.03 0.80 -18.48
N ASN A 30 7.12 0.16 -19.21
CA ASN A 30 6.04 -0.58 -18.60
C ASN A 30 6.74 -1.47 -17.59
N ALA A 31 6.69 -1.05 -16.32
CA ALA A 31 7.18 -1.88 -15.24
C ALA A 31 6.54 -3.24 -15.48
N PRO A 32 7.30 -4.34 -15.51
CA PRO A 32 6.76 -5.65 -15.79
C PRO A 32 5.56 -5.80 -14.87
N VAL A 33 4.38 -6.05 -15.46
CA VAL A 33 3.20 -6.38 -14.69
C VAL A 33 3.64 -7.54 -13.83
N SER A 34 3.79 -7.29 -12.52
CA SER A 34 4.20 -8.32 -11.58
C SER A 34 3.22 -9.47 -11.79
N SER A 35 3.70 -10.58 -12.33
CA SER A 35 2.90 -11.80 -12.52
C SER A 35 2.61 -12.49 -11.20
N SER A 36 2.98 -11.85 -10.09
CA SER A 36 2.73 -12.33 -8.75
C SER A 36 1.23 -12.32 -8.48
N ASN A 37 0.70 -13.46 -8.07
CA ASN A 37 -0.66 -13.61 -7.55
C ASN A 37 -0.71 -13.49 -6.02
N LYS A 38 0.38 -13.04 -5.40
CA LYS A 38 0.56 -12.94 -3.95
C LYS A 38 0.00 -11.62 -3.42
N ILE A 39 -0.82 -11.73 -2.39
CA ILE A 39 -1.40 -10.60 -1.67
C ILE A 39 -0.91 -10.64 -0.23
N PHE A 40 -0.24 -9.58 0.19
CA PHE A 40 0.22 -9.49 1.57
C PHE A 40 -0.91 -9.02 2.48
N ILE A 41 -1.07 -9.66 3.64
CA ILE A 41 -2.04 -9.28 4.66
C ILE A 41 -1.30 -8.83 5.91
N VAL A 42 -1.30 -7.51 6.12
CA VAL A 42 -0.84 -6.87 7.36
C VAL A 42 -1.98 -6.93 8.37
N HIS A 43 -1.71 -7.40 9.59
CA HIS A 43 -2.74 -7.56 10.60
C HIS A 43 -2.23 -7.34 12.03
N GLY A 44 -3.14 -6.96 12.92
CA GLY A 44 -2.93 -6.93 14.36
C GLY A 44 -3.28 -8.26 15.04
N HIS A 45 -4.09 -8.20 16.10
CA HIS A 45 -4.47 -9.36 16.90
C HIS A 45 -5.81 -10.00 16.50
N ASN A 46 -6.63 -9.34 15.70
CA ASN A 46 -7.95 -9.83 15.31
C ASN A 46 -7.84 -10.99 14.31
N ASN A 47 -7.81 -12.22 14.84
CA ASN A 47 -7.69 -13.43 14.03
C ASN A 47 -8.91 -13.72 13.17
N GLU A 48 -10.11 -13.34 13.61
CA GLU A 48 -11.35 -13.57 12.86
C GLU A 48 -11.33 -12.78 11.54
N VAL A 49 -11.06 -11.49 11.63
CA VAL A 49 -10.93 -10.62 10.46
C VAL A 49 -9.82 -11.10 9.54
N LYS A 50 -8.64 -11.41 10.09
CA LYS A 50 -7.50 -11.94 9.32
C LYS A 50 -7.88 -13.18 8.50
N VAL A 51 -8.51 -14.17 9.13
CA VAL A 51 -8.90 -15.42 8.47
C VAL A 51 -9.99 -15.17 7.43
N SER A 52 -10.97 -14.30 7.71
CA SER A 52 -12.02 -13.94 6.77
C SER A 52 -11.45 -13.29 5.51
N VAL A 53 -10.50 -12.38 5.67
CA VAL A 53 -9.81 -11.72 4.54
C VAL A 53 -8.98 -12.72 3.74
N ALA A 54 -8.16 -13.55 4.41
CA ALA A 54 -7.35 -14.56 3.73
C ALA A 54 -8.21 -15.52 2.87
N ARG A 55 -9.30 -16.04 3.42
CA ARG A 55 -10.25 -16.89 2.67
C ARG A 55 -10.87 -16.17 1.48
N THR A 56 -11.17 -14.89 1.61
CA THR A 56 -11.70 -14.09 0.50
C THR A 56 -10.68 -13.99 -0.63
N ILE A 57 -9.40 -13.76 -0.31
CA ILE A 57 -8.30 -13.72 -1.29
C ILE A 57 -8.13 -15.08 -1.98
N GLU A 58 -8.16 -16.16 -1.22
CA GLU A 58 -8.06 -17.52 -1.76
C GLU A 58 -9.24 -17.89 -2.69
N LYS A 59 -10.47 -17.48 -2.34
CA LYS A 59 -11.64 -17.63 -3.23
C LYS A 59 -11.48 -16.91 -4.56
N LEU A 60 -10.78 -15.76 -4.57
CA LEU A 60 -10.45 -15.03 -5.81
C LEU A 60 -9.38 -15.74 -6.64
N GLY A 61 -8.76 -16.81 -6.16
CA GLY A 61 -7.69 -17.55 -6.81
C GLY A 61 -6.31 -16.92 -6.61
N LEU A 62 -6.16 -16.09 -5.58
CA LEU A 62 -4.92 -15.44 -5.20
C LEU A 62 -4.29 -16.13 -3.98
N GLU A 63 -3.01 -15.90 -3.75
CA GLU A 63 -2.25 -16.44 -2.62
C GLU A 63 -2.16 -15.39 -1.50
N ALA A 64 -2.71 -15.70 -0.33
CA ALA A 64 -2.61 -14.83 0.85
C ALA A 64 -1.29 -15.08 1.59
N ILE A 65 -0.48 -14.04 1.77
CA ILE A 65 0.77 -14.09 2.54
C ILE A 65 0.55 -13.43 3.90
N ILE A 66 0.67 -14.21 4.96
CA ILE A 66 0.53 -13.77 6.35
C ILE A 66 1.86 -14.01 7.07
N LEU A 67 2.49 -12.96 7.56
CA LEU A 67 3.86 -13.03 8.08
C LEU A 67 4.03 -13.97 9.27
N HIS A 68 3.06 -14.01 10.20
CA HIS A 68 3.11 -14.88 11.38
C HIS A 68 3.00 -16.38 11.06
N GLU A 69 2.51 -16.73 9.87
CA GLU A 69 2.38 -18.10 9.40
C GLU A 69 3.65 -18.58 8.67
N GLN A 70 4.59 -17.67 8.39
CA GLN A 70 5.85 -17.99 7.75
C GLN A 70 6.89 -18.51 8.75
N ALA A 71 7.70 -19.48 8.34
CA ALA A 71 8.75 -20.08 9.17
C ALA A 71 9.73 -19.03 9.73
N ASN A 72 10.12 -19.16 10.99
CA ASN A 72 10.93 -18.13 11.66
C ASN A 72 12.41 -18.11 11.26
N SER A 73 12.94 -19.18 10.70
CA SER A 73 14.29 -19.32 10.10
C SER A 73 15.41 -18.47 10.74
N GLY A 74 15.32 -18.11 12.02
CA GLY A 74 16.28 -17.26 12.73
C GLY A 74 16.28 -15.79 12.33
N LYS A 75 15.32 -15.33 11.52
CA LYS A 75 15.25 -13.95 11.01
C LYS A 75 14.47 -13.03 11.95
N THR A 76 14.83 -11.74 11.95
CA THR A 76 14.03 -10.69 12.60
C THR A 76 12.70 -10.50 11.86
N ILE A 77 11.73 -9.85 12.51
CA ILE A 77 10.44 -9.51 11.89
C ILE A 77 10.64 -8.63 10.65
N ILE A 78 11.59 -7.70 10.70
CA ILE A 78 11.89 -6.79 9.59
C ILE A 78 12.45 -7.56 8.38
N GLU A 79 13.41 -8.46 8.60
CA GLU A 79 14.00 -9.27 7.52
C GLU A 79 12.95 -10.19 6.86
N LYS A 80 12.06 -10.78 7.65
CA LYS A 80 10.94 -11.56 7.10
C LYS A 80 9.98 -10.70 6.29
N PHE A 81 9.72 -9.51 6.77
CA PHE A 81 8.85 -8.55 6.12
C PHE A 81 9.40 -8.14 4.75
N GLU A 82 10.69 -7.84 4.66
CA GLU A 82 11.37 -7.50 3.40
C GLU A 82 11.37 -8.68 2.43
N GLU A 83 11.66 -9.89 2.89
CA GLU A 83 11.70 -11.11 2.07
C GLU A 83 10.34 -11.47 1.45
N HIS A 84 9.26 -11.32 2.23
CA HIS A 84 7.91 -11.65 1.77
C HIS A 84 7.13 -10.47 1.16
N SER A 85 7.78 -9.32 1.00
CA SER A 85 7.15 -8.11 0.47
C SER A 85 7.12 -8.00 -1.06
N GLU A 86 7.66 -8.99 -1.79
CA GLU A 86 7.54 -9.11 -3.26
C GLU A 86 6.16 -9.63 -3.65
N VAL A 87 5.16 -8.76 -3.52
CA VAL A 87 3.74 -9.07 -3.73
C VAL A 87 3.11 -8.11 -4.72
N ALA A 88 1.99 -8.52 -5.30
CA ALA A 88 1.26 -7.70 -6.26
C ALA A 88 0.39 -6.62 -5.60
N PHE A 89 -0.05 -6.86 -4.36
CA PHE A 89 -0.98 -6.01 -3.62
C PHE A 89 -0.83 -6.22 -2.12
N ALA A 90 -1.15 -5.24 -1.31
CA ALA A 90 -1.18 -5.35 0.15
C ALA A 90 -2.54 -4.95 0.71
N ILE A 91 -3.04 -5.74 1.65
CA ILE A 91 -4.23 -5.45 2.45
C ILE A 91 -3.76 -5.17 3.87
N VAL A 92 -4.24 -4.08 4.47
CA VAL A 92 -3.83 -3.69 5.82
C VAL A 92 -5.06 -3.63 6.72
N LEU A 93 -5.08 -4.48 7.75
CA LEU A 93 -6.20 -4.61 8.66
C LEU A 93 -6.04 -3.65 9.84
N LEU A 94 -6.84 -2.59 9.85
CA LEU A 94 -6.91 -1.61 10.92
C LEU A 94 -8.02 -2.02 11.88
N THR A 95 -7.66 -2.82 12.86
CA THR A 95 -8.56 -3.37 13.88
C THR A 95 -8.37 -2.65 15.23
N ASP A 96 -9.33 -2.76 16.10
CA ASP A 96 -9.39 -2.12 17.43
C ASP A 96 -8.49 -2.81 18.46
N ASP A 97 -7.23 -3.04 18.11
CA ASP A 97 -6.28 -3.81 18.92
C ASP A 97 -5.69 -3.00 20.09
N ASP A 98 -5.57 -1.70 19.95
CA ASP A 98 -4.95 -0.80 20.93
C ASP A 98 -5.88 0.36 21.29
N LEU A 99 -5.68 0.96 22.46
CA LEU A 99 -6.32 2.20 22.90
C LEU A 99 -5.30 3.34 22.90
N GLY A 100 -5.68 4.50 22.41
CA GLY A 100 -4.81 5.67 22.42
C GLY A 100 -5.58 6.99 22.31
N LYS A 101 -4.90 8.09 22.62
CA LYS A 101 -5.46 9.43 22.47
C LYS A 101 -4.36 10.47 22.19
N SER A 102 -4.76 11.61 21.62
CA SER A 102 -3.95 12.81 21.63
C SER A 102 -3.79 13.32 23.07
N LYS A 103 -2.70 14.02 23.37
CA LYS A 103 -2.52 14.66 24.70
C LYS A 103 -3.61 15.68 25.03
N MET A 104 -4.29 16.20 24.02
CA MET A 104 -5.32 17.22 24.16
C MET A 104 -6.74 16.63 24.28
N GLU A 105 -6.89 15.32 24.17
CA GLU A 105 -8.17 14.61 24.26
C GLU A 105 -8.33 13.96 25.64
N ASP A 106 -9.54 13.93 26.16
CA ASP A 106 -9.84 13.30 27.44
C ASP A 106 -10.10 11.80 27.30
N ASN A 107 -10.71 11.38 26.19
CA ASN A 107 -11.14 10.00 25.95
C ASN A 107 -10.11 9.21 25.16
N LEU A 108 -10.02 7.90 25.43
CA LEU A 108 -9.28 6.95 24.61
C LEU A 108 -10.10 6.53 23.38
N ASN A 109 -9.45 6.44 22.24
CA ASN A 109 -10.02 5.94 20.99
C ASN A 109 -9.44 4.56 20.67
N ASN A 110 -10.24 3.70 20.05
CA ASN A 110 -9.78 2.45 19.48
C ASN A 110 -8.82 2.75 18.33
N ARG A 111 -7.67 2.10 18.29
CA ARG A 111 -6.63 2.30 17.28
C ARG A 111 -6.06 0.97 16.81
N ALA A 112 -5.65 0.95 15.54
CA ALA A 112 -4.80 -0.12 15.07
C ALA A 112 -3.43 -0.06 15.75
N ARG A 113 -2.77 -1.22 15.88
CA ARG A 113 -1.42 -1.30 16.44
C ARG A 113 -0.43 -0.42 15.68
N GLN A 114 0.51 0.16 16.41
CA GLN A 114 1.57 1.01 15.83
C GLN A 114 2.36 0.29 14.72
N ASN A 115 2.64 -1.01 14.89
CA ASN A 115 3.33 -1.80 13.85
C ASN A 115 2.52 -1.89 12.57
N VAL A 116 1.21 -2.08 12.65
CA VAL A 116 0.31 -2.12 11.49
C VAL A 116 0.34 -0.79 10.72
N ILE A 117 0.38 0.34 11.44
CA ILE A 117 0.50 1.67 10.82
C ILE A 117 1.88 1.86 10.15
N LEU A 118 2.96 1.39 10.78
CA LEU A 118 4.30 1.40 10.17
C LEU A 118 4.33 0.59 8.87
N GLU A 119 3.76 -0.61 8.89
CA GLU A 119 3.67 -1.51 7.74
C GLU A 119 2.79 -0.93 6.63
N LEU A 120 1.70 -0.25 6.97
CA LEU A 120 0.88 0.50 6.00
C LEU A 120 1.73 1.53 5.25
N GLY A 121 2.51 2.35 5.98
CA GLY A 121 3.41 3.34 5.39
C GLY A 121 4.47 2.70 4.49
N TYR A 122 5.06 1.58 4.91
CA TYR A 122 6.02 0.82 4.12
C TYR A 122 5.43 0.35 2.79
N PHE A 123 4.26 -0.30 2.80
CA PHE A 123 3.63 -0.80 1.57
C PHE A 123 3.18 0.33 0.63
N ILE A 124 2.72 1.46 1.17
CA ILE A 124 2.42 2.64 0.35
C ILE A 124 3.67 3.13 -0.40
N GLY A 125 4.82 3.17 0.29
CA GLY A 125 6.10 3.54 -0.32
C GLY A 125 6.59 2.52 -1.35
N LYS A 126 6.42 1.22 -1.08
CA LYS A 126 6.89 0.14 -1.94
C LYS A 126 5.99 -0.13 -3.15
N LEU A 127 4.68 -0.22 -2.95
CA LEU A 127 3.73 -0.65 -3.98
C LEU A 127 2.95 0.50 -4.63
N THR A 128 3.05 1.70 -4.09
CA THR A 128 2.19 2.86 -4.35
C THR A 128 0.76 2.70 -3.78
N ARG A 129 0.05 3.82 -3.61
CA ARG A 129 -1.31 3.85 -3.04
C ARG A 129 -2.34 3.02 -3.80
N LYS A 130 -2.16 2.82 -5.10
CA LYS A 130 -3.07 2.05 -5.97
C LYS A 130 -3.05 0.54 -5.69
N LYS A 131 -2.04 0.06 -5.00
CA LYS A 131 -1.85 -1.37 -4.70
C LYS A 131 -1.88 -1.66 -3.20
N VAL A 132 -2.42 -0.74 -2.40
CA VAL A 132 -2.58 -0.89 -0.96
C VAL A 132 -4.00 -0.55 -0.58
N CYS A 133 -4.69 -1.47 0.08
CA CYS A 133 -6.07 -1.30 0.51
C CYS A 133 -6.20 -1.52 2.03
N PRO A 134 -6.37 -0.48 2.83
CA PRO A 134 -6.74 -0.62 4.23
C PRO A 134 -8.20 -1.06 4.38
N LEU A 135 -8.41 -2.10 5.17
CA LEU A 135 -9.71 -2.51 5.70
C LEU A 135 -9.76 -2.13 7.18
N TYR A 136 -10.88 -1.62 7.66
CA TYR A 136 -10.98 -1.21 9.06
C TYR A 136 -12.27 -1.71 9.72
N THR A 137 -12.20 -2.00 11.01
CA THR A 137 -13.38 -2.29 11.84
C THR A 137 -14.08 -1.01 12.29
N PRO A 138 -15.42 -1.00 12.41
CA PRO A 138 -16.14 0.17 12.87
C PRO A 138 -15.61 0.73 14.19
N GLY A 139 -15.51 2.05 14.30
CA GLY A 139 -15.07 2.74 15.52
C GLY A 139 -13.56 2.87 15.71
N VAL A 140 -12.74 2.35 14.79
CA VAL A 140 -11.29 2.55 14.81
C VAL A 140 -10.93 3.94 14.29
N GLU A 141 -10.07 4.65 15.02
CA GLU A 141 -9.48 5.91 14.57
C GLU A 141 -8.53 5.67 13.38
N LEU A 142 -8.81 6.34 12.26
CA LEU A 142 -8.03 6.20 11.04
C LEU A 142 -6.99 7.32 10.93
N PRO A 143 -5.79 7.03 10.35
CA PRO A 143 -4.79 8.07 10.05
C PRO A 143 -5.38 9.15 9.13
N SER A 144 -5.39 10.41 9.57
CA SER A 144 -5.99 11.54 8.87
C SER A 144 -5.21 11.98 7.63
N ASP A 145 -3.90 11.77 7.61
CA ASP A 145 -2.99 12.35 6.60
C ASP A 145 -2.79 11.48 5.35
N LEU A 146 -3.45 10.34 5.26
CA LEU A 146 -3.39 9.45 4.10
C LEU A 146 -4.46 9.81 3.06
N LEU A 147 -4.55 11.08 2.69
CA LEU A 147 -5.48 11.58 1.68
C LEU A 147 -5.32 10.84 0.34
N GLY A 148 -6.46 10.38 -0.21
CA GLY A 148 -6.51 9.65 -1.47
C GLY A 148 -6.23 8.15 -1.37
N LEU A 149 -6.14 7.59 -0.16
CA LEU A 149 -6.23 6.16 0.10
C LEU A 149 -7.69 5.79 0.33
N LEU A 150 -8.16 4.75 -0.34
CA LEU A 150 -9.51 4.23 -0.12
C LEU A 150 -9.50 3.30 1.08
N TYR A 151 -10.21 3.67 2.13
CA TYR A 151 -10.49 2.81 3.28
C TYR A 151 -11.81 2.07 3.08
N ILE A 152 -11.82 0.76 3.31
CA ILE A 152 -13.04 -0.06 3.22
C ILE A 152 -13.41 -0.52 4.62
N GLU A 153 -14.62 -0.18 5.06
CA GLU A 153 -15.17 -0.67 6.33
C GLU A 153 -15.55 -2.14 6.21
N ILE A 154 -15.16 -2.92 7.21
CA ILE A 154 -15.58 -4.32 7.36
C ILE A 154 -16.98 -4.31 7.96
N ASP A 155 -17.98 -4.33 7.06
CA ASP A 155 -19.40 -4.34 7.42
C ASP A 155 -19.90 -5.75 7.73
N THR A 156 -20.98 -5.84 8.51
CA THR A 156 -21.62 -7.10 8.92
C THR A 156 -22.30 -7.84 7.78
N GLU A 157 -22.69 -7.11 6.73
CA GLU A 157 -23.32 -7.65 5.52
C GLU A 157 -22.29 -8.21 4.52
N GLU A 158 -21.00 -8.15 4.87
CA GLU A 158 -19.89 -8.65 4.07
C GLU A 158 -19.69 -7.94 2.70
N ASN A 159 -20.30 -6.77 2.47
CA ASN A 159 -20.13 -6.00 1.23
C ASN A 159 -18.68 -5.56 0.99
N TRP A 160 -17.87 -5.48 2.05
CA TRP A 160 -16.44 -5.18 1.96
C TRP A 160 -15.69 -6.17 1.05
N LYS A 161 -16.11 -7.44 0.98
CA LYS A 161 -15.47 -8.46 0.14
C LYS A 161 -15.55 -8.08 -1.34
N PHE A 162 -16.74 -7.64 -1.78
CA PHE A 162 -16.93 -7.21 -3.16
C PHE A 162 -16.18 -5.90 -3.47
N LYS A 163 -16.18 -4.94 -2.53
CA LYS A 163 -15.41 -3.70 -2.66
C LYS A 163 -13.91 -4.00 -2.79
N LEU A 164 -13.37 -4.86 -1.93
CA LEU A 164 -11.97 -5.30 -1.97
C LEU A 164 -11.61 -5.97 -3.31
N ALA A 165 -12.45 -6.90 -3.80
CA ALA A 165 -12.21 -7.56 -5.09
C ALA A 165 -12.17 -6.56 -6.26
N LYS A 166 -13.01 -5.51 -6.23
CA LYS A 166 -12.98 -4.43 -7.21
C LYS A 166 -11.66 -3.64 -7.17
N GLU A 167 -11.15 -3.33 -5.97
CA GLU A 167 -9.87 -2.63 -5.81
C GLU A 167 -8.70 -3.48 -6.31
N ILE A 168 -8.67 -4.76 -5.98
CA ILE A 168 -7.67 -5.69 -6.49
C ILE A 168 -7.71 -5.73 -8.03
N LYS A 169 -8.89 -5.82 -8.63
CA LYS A 169 -9.06 -5.79 -10.09
C LYS A 169 -8.62 -4.45 -10.69
N ALA A 170 -8.95 -3.33 -10.07
CA ALA A 170 -8.57 -1.99 -10.51
C ALA A 170 -7.05 -1.76 -10.44
N SER A 171 -6.33 -2.48 -9.56
CA SER A 171 -4.87 -2.44 -9.47
C SER A 171 -4.15 -3.17 -10.62
N GLY A 172 -4.90 -3.83 -11.53
CA GLY A 172 -4.39 -4.58 -12.68
C GLY A 172 -4.25 -6.09 -12.44
N ILE A 173 -4.67 -6.61 -11.28
CA ILE A 173 -4.68 -8.05 -11.01
C ILE A 173 -5.95 -8.66 -11.59
N ASN A 174 -5.79 -9.70 -12.39
CA ASN A 174 -6.94 -10.37 -13.00
C ASN A 174 -7.67 -11.27 -11.99
N VAL A 175 -8.84 -10.84 -11.56
CA VAL A 175 -9.72 -11.60 -10.66
C VAL A 175 -11.17 -11.58 -11.16
N ASP A 176 -11.87 -12.68 -10.93
CA ASP A 176 -13.30 -12.77 -11.16
C ASP A 176 -14.03 -12.44 -9.83
N VAL A 177 -14.61 -11.25 -9.80
CA VAL A 177 -15.32 -10.74 -8.62
C VAL A 177 -16.60 -11.52 -8.28
N ASN A 178 -17.14 -12.32 -9.21
CA ASN A 178 -18.32 -13.14 -8.96
C ASN A 178 -18.01 -14.37 -8.07
N LYS A 179 -16.75 -14.72 -7.89
CA LYS A 179 -16.35 -15.86 -7.03
C LYS A 179 -16.58 -15.64 -5.54
N ILE A 180 -16.89 -14.42 -5.12
CA ILE A 180 -17.15 -14.06 -3.72
C ILE A 180 -18.62 -13.79 -3.41
N LEU A 181 -19.48 -13.88 -4.41
CA LEU A 181 -20.94 -13.92 -4.24
C LEU A 181 -21.39 -15.37 -3.91
#